data_babd2e2118542503a2dc598887aaa7be
#
_entry.id   babd2e2118542503a2dc598887aaa7be
#
_cell.length_a   1.000
_cell.length_b   1.000
_cell.length_c   1.000
_cell.angle_alpha   90.00
_cell.angle_beta   90.00
_cell.angle_gamma   90.00
#
_symmetry.space_group_name_H-M   'P 1'
#
loop_
_entity.id
_entity.type
_entity.pdbx_description
1 polymer ?
#
loop_
_entity_poly.entity_id
_entity_poly.type
_entity_poly.pdbx_seq_one_letter_code
_entity_poly.pdbx_strand_id
1 'polypeptide(L)'
;MIAVYSLMTSAVWTLLIILAKVGIFAGIIASAGGIAALRGYHNGSRASHARLLSYCLLGALLGFHSSLAPVLIQAGQINDAGLLGMFDIDLVLFLRGTPVWESAAYRGVGFALSALLVLALQKTLNAQRKSPEPVFYHIASFGQALALALVAYGFTLSGHISLLDPWVRAALTIHVAAMSIWLGMLLPLRWCCVDMQMDPLIKQMTRFSRLGIGLVATLVFTGITMLLSLIDVVDLFTTNYGRLMLLKLVAFTAVLLFAALNKWRYVPALSLPGGNQKLVRNIDREIFGAAALLIVAAVLTTALGPSSH
;
A
#
# COMPACT_ATOMS: atom_id res chain seq x y z
N MET A 1 17.81 29.16 21.89
CA MET A 1 18.64 28.15 21.19
C MET A 1 18.13 26.73 21.47
N ILE A 2 17.97 26.30 22.73
CA ILE A 2 17.49 24.96 23.15
C ILE A 2 16.10 24.63 22.54
N ALA A 3 15.13 25.57 22.61
CA ALA A 3 13.79 25.35 22.05
C ALA A 3 13.77 25.14 20.51
N VAL A 4 14.64 25.84 19.78
CA VAL A 4 14.78 25.67 18.32
C VAL A 4 15.40 24.31 18.01
N TYR A 5 16.39 23.88 18.78
CA TYR A 5 17.03 22.58 18.61
C TYR A 5 16.06 21.44 18.89
N SER A 6 15.24 21.51 19.96
CA SER A 6 14.23 20.49 20.26
C SER A 6 13.11 20.42 19.22
N LEU A 7 12.69 21.56 18.67
CA LEU A 7 11.73 21.60 17.56
C LEU A 7 12.29 21.00 16.27
N MET A 8 13.55 21.29 15.95
CA MET A 8 14.20 20.71 14.77
C MET A 8 14.39 19.19 14.88
N THR A 9 14.82 18.68 16.05
CA THR A 9 14.94 17.24 16.28
C THR A 9 13.57 16.53 16.22
N SER A 10 12.53 17.10 16.81
CA SER A 10 11.16 16.58 16.72
C SER A 10 10.65 16.53 15.27
N ALA A 11 10.92 17.55 14.46
CA ALA A 11 10.53 17.58 13.04
C ALA A 11 11.24 16.51 12.22
N VAL A 12 12.54 16.27 12.47
CA VAL A 12 13.30 15.23 11.78
C VAL A 12 12.74 13.83 12.08
N TRP A 13 12.47 13.52 13.34
CA TRP A 13 11.87 12.24 13.72
C TRP A 13 10.48 12.03 13.08
N THR A 14 9.65 13.06 13.08
CA THR A 14 8.34 13.03 12.44
C THR A 14 8.46 12.74 10.94
N LEU A 15 9.39 13.40 10.25
CA LEU A 15 9.64 13.18 8.83
C LEU A 15 10.10 11.75 8.56
N LEU A 16 11.01 11.20 9.37
CA LEU A 16 11.50 9.82 9.21
C LEU A 16 10.36 8.81 9.38
N ILE A 17 9.46 9.00 10.36
CA ILE A 17 8.29 8.14 10.54
C ILE A 17 7.36 8.22 9.33
N ILE A 18 7.10 9.42 8.79
CA ILE A 18 6.27 9.60 7.60
C ILE A 18 6.90 8.87 6.40
N LEU A 19 8.20 9.03 6.18
CA LEU A 19 8.93 8.34 5.09
C LEU A 19 8.86 6.82 5.25
N ALA A 20 9.06 6.30 6.47
CA ALA A 20 8.91 4.88 6.76
C ALA A 20 7.50 4.37 6.43
N LYS A 21 6.44 5.10 6.82
CA LYS A 21 5.05 4.75 6.50
C LYS A 21 4.77 4.77 5.00
N VAL A 22 5.25 5.78 4.28
CA VAL A 22 5.12 5.84 2.81
C VAL A 22 5.83 4.65 2.17
N GLY A 23 7.02 4.28 2.64
CA GLY A 23 7.74 3.10 2.18
C GLY A 23 6.99 1.79 2.44
N ILE A 24 6.37 1.63 3.62
CA ILE A 24 5.52 0.46 3.93
C ILE A 24 4.31 0.41 2.99
N PHE A 25 3.62 1.54 2.76
CA PHE A 25 2.48 1.60 1.85
C PHE A 25 2.88 1.28 0.40
N ALA A 26 3.96 1.90 -0.10
CA ALA A 26 4.46 1.61 -1.43
C ALA A 26 4.88 0.12 -1.56
N GLY A 27 5.50 -0.43 -0.52
CA GLY A 27 5.92 -1.82 -0.46
C GLY A 27 4.76 -2.81 -0.57
N ILE A 28 3.70 -2.62 0.24
CA ILE A 28 2.54 -3.52 0.24
C ILE A 28 1.74 -3.38 -1.06
N ILE A 29 1.61 -2.16 -1.59
CA ILE A 29 0.94 -1.88 -2.86
C ILE A 29 1.66 -2.60 -4.02
N ALA A 30 2.98 -2.45 -4.13
CA ALA A 30 3.74 -3.06 -5.20
C ALA A 30 3.76 -4.59 -5.11
N SER A 31 3.97 -5.14 -3.91
CA SER A 31 4.05 -6.59 -3.72
C SER A 31 2.70 -7.28 -3.95
N ALA A 32 1.59 -6.75 -3.42
CA ALA A 32 0.27 -7.33 -3.58
C ALA A 32 -0.29 -7.12 -5.00
N GLY A 33 -0.18 -5.88 -5.52
CA GLY A 33 -0.75 -5.52 -6.83
C GLY A 33 -0.07 -6.20 -8.00
N GLY A 34 1.23 -6.41 -7.94
CA GLY A 34 1.96 -7.11 -8.99
C GLY A 34 1.57 -8.57 -9.12
N ILE A 35 1.38 -9.30 -8.00
CA ILE A 35 0.87 -10.69 -8.03
C ILE A 35 -0.61 -10.73 -8.45
N ALA A 36 -1.43 -9.78 -8.01
CA ALA A 36 -2.81 -9.71 -8.46
C ALA A 36 -2.89 -9.48 -9.98
N ALA A 37 -2.01 -8.64 -10.54
CA ALA A 37 -1.90 -8.42 -11.97
C ALA A 37 -1.39 -9.64 -12.74
N LEU A 38 -0.58 -10.50 -12.14
CA LEU A 38 0.05 -11.65 -12.78
C LEU A 38 -0.97 -12.59 -13.45
N ARG A 39 -2.13 -12.79 -12.81
CA ARG A 39 -3.25 -13.56 -13.38
C ARG A 39 -3.83 -12.93 -14.65
N GLY A 40 -3.80 -11.60 -14.75
CA GLY A 40 -4.25 -10.89 -15.94
C GLY A 40 -3.30 -11.06 -17.13
N TYR A 41 -2.03 -11.33 -16.86
CA TYR A 41 -1.00 -11.56 -17.85
C TYR A 41 -0.82 -13.04 -18.22
N HIS A 42 -1.79 -13.89 -17.97
CA HIS A 42 -1.69 -15.35 -18.21
C HIS A 42 -1.13 -15.70 -19.61
N ASN A 43 -1.50 -14.93 -20.64
CA ASN A 43 -0.99 -15.04 -22.00
C ASN A 43 0.12 -14.02 -22.31
N GLY A 44 0.70 -13.39 -21.29
CA GLY A 44 1.76 -12.41 -21.45
C GLY A 44 3.10 -13.03 -21.83
N SER A 45 4.00 -12.20 -22.32
CA SER A 45 5.38 -12.61 -22.58
C SER A 45 6.10 -12.95 -21.27
N ARG A 46 7.16 -13.76 -21.38
CA ARG A 46 8.05 -14.03 -20.24
C ARG A 46 8.64 -12.74 -19.65
N ALA A 47 8.96 -11.78 -20.51
CA ALA A 47 9.45 -10.47 -20.08
C ALA A 47 8.43 -9.70 -19.23
N SER A 48 7.14 -9.77 -19.59
CA SER A 48 6.05 -9.17 -18.82
C SER A 48 5.90 -9.82 -17.44
N HIS A 49 5.97 -11.16 -17.36
CA HIS A 49 5.96 -11.88 -16.09
C HIS A 49 7.18 -11.50 -15.21
N ALA A 50 8.39 -11.48 -15.81
CA ALA A 50 9.60 -11.10 -15.09
C ALA A 50 9.52 -9.67 -14.55
N ARG A 51 8.98 -8.72 -15.33
CA ARG A 51 8.79 -7.33 -14.91
C ARG A 51 7.81 -7.23 -13.72
N LEU A 52 6.68 -7.95 -13.75
CA LEU A 52 5.74 -8.00 -12.63
C LEU A 52 6.36 -8.58 -11.38
N LEU A 53 7.10 -9.69 -11.49
CA LEU A 53 7.80 -10.30 -10.36
C LEU A 53 8.88 -9.37 -9.81
N SER A 54 9.63 -8.65 -10.66
CA SER A 54 10.60 -7.64 -10.20
C SER A 54 9.92 -6.48 -9.47
N TYR A 55 8.76 -6.02 -9.94
CA TYR A 55 7.96 -5.01 -9.25
C TYR A 55 7.53 -5.48 -7.86
N CYS A 56 7.05 -6.73 -7.74
CA CYS A 56 6.71 -7.32 -6.45
C CYS A 56 7.92 -7.43 -5.52
N LEU A 57 9.07 -7.87 -6.04
CA LEU A 57 10.29 -8.02 -5.25
C LEU A 57 10.79 -6.69 -4.72
N LEU A 58 10.86 -5.66 -5.57
CA LEU A 58 11.25 -4.31 -5.15
C LEU A 58 10.29 -3.76 -4.09
N GLY A 59 8.98 -3.99 -4.27
CA GLY A 59 7.98 -3.64 -3.26
C GLY A 59 8.19 -4.37 -1.94
N ALA A 60 8.41 -5.67 -1.98
CA ALA A 60 8.64 -6.48 -0.78
C ALA A 60 9.92 -6.06 -0.03
N LEU A 61 11.02 -5.79 -0.75
CA LEU A 61 12.26 -5.32 -0.16
C LEU A 61 12.10 -3.92 0.45
N LEU A 62 11.48 -2.98 -0.28
CA LEU A 62 11.18 -1.64 0.25
C LEU A 62 10.34 -1.72 1.52
N GLY A 63 9.25 -2.51 1.47
CA GLY A 63 8.34 -2.68 2.60
C GLY A 63 9.03 -3.33 3.80
N PHE A 64 9.90 -4.31 3.58
CA PHE A 64 10.68 -4.96 4.63
C PHE A 64 11.55 -3.95 5.40
N HIS A 65 12.42 -3.22 4.70
CA HIS A 65 13.30 -2.24 5.33
C HIS A 65 12.51 -1.11 6.00
N SER A 66 11.47 -0.62 5.33
CA SER A 66 10.61 0.43 5.89
C SER A 66 9.83 -0.04 7.13
N SER A 67 9.54 -1.35 7.26
CA SER A 67 8.87 -1.90 8.45
C SER A 67 9.76 -1.94 9.68
N LEU A 68 11.07 -2.04 9.51
CA LEU A 68 12.05 -2.01 10.61
C LEU A 68 12.34 -0.58 11.09
N ALA A 69 12.22 0.39 10.21
CA ALA A 69 12.55 1.79 10.50
C ALA A 69 11.84 2.36 11.74
N PRO A 70 10.53 2.14 12.01
CA PRO A 70 9.87 2.66 13.20
C PRO A 70 10.51 2.19 14.52
N VAL A 71 11.03 0.97 14.59
CA VAL A 71 11.72 0.47 15.79
C VAL A 71 13.04 1.21 16.00
N LEU A 72 13.83 1.37 14.93
CA LEU A 72 15.09 2.12 14.98
C LEU A 72 14.86 3.59 15.33
N ILE A 73 13.85 4.22 14.72
CA ILE A 73 13.48 5.62 15.00
C ILE A 73 13.09 5.78 16.47
N GLN A 74 12.29 4.86 17.02
CA GLN A 74 11.90 4.91 18.42
C GLN A 74 13.10 4.72 19.36
N ALA A 75 14.03 3.82 19.06
CA ALA A 75 15.29 3.70 19.82
C ALA A 75 16.07 5.02 19.80
N GLY A 76 16.22 5.65 18.64
CA GLY A 76 16.88 6.95 18.50
C GLY A 76 16.18 8.09 19.25
N GLN A 77 14.86 8.08 19.33
CA GLN A 77 14.09 9.05 20.11
C GLN A 77 14.30 8.91 21.61
N ILE A 78 14.47 7.68 22.10
CA ILE A 78 14.69 7.38 23.51
C ILE A 78 16.14 7.69 23.93
N ASN A 79 17.12 7.38 23.08
CA ASN A 79 18.54 7.53 23.36
C ASN A 79 19.00 8.98 23.52
N ASP A 80 18.30 9.94 22.91
CA ASP A 80 18.66 11.38 22.86
C ASP A 80 20.08 11.70 22.34
N ALA A 81 20.74 10.68 21.71
CA ALA A 81 22.05 10.83 21.06
C ALA A 81 21.96 11.20 19.57
N GLY A 82 20.86 11.83 19.16
CA GLY A 82 20.57 12.19 17.78
C GLY A 82 20.37 10.95 16.89
N LEU A 83 20.62 11.08 15.59
CA LEU A 83 20.35 10.00 14.62
C LEU A 83 21.17 8.72 14.88
N LEU A 84 22.37 8.83 15.47
CA LEU A 84 23.20 7.66 15.79
C LEU A 84 22.58 6.78 16.86
N GLY A 85 21.77 7.34 17.76
CA GLY A 85 21.01 6.59 18.76
C GLY A 85 20.04 5.55 18.20
N MET A 86 19.68 5.65 16.92
CA MET A 86 18.88 4.62 16.22
C MET A 86 19.54 3.25 16.17
N PHE A 87 20.86 3.19 16.29
CA PHE A 87 21.67 1.96 16.20
C PHE A 87 22.11 1.44 17.56
N ASP A 88 21.53 1.96 18.65
CA ASP A 88 21.74 1.42 20.00
C ASP A 88 21.01 0.07 20.12
N ILE A 89 21.80 -1.00 20.10
CA ILE A 89 21.29 -2.38 20.10
C ILE A 89 20.55 -2.69 21.40
N ASP A 90 21.01 -2.18 22.52
CA ASP A 90 20.37 -2.43 23.82
C ASP A 90 18.96 -1.82 23.88
N LEU A 91 18.80 -0.60 23.37
CA LEU A 91 17.48 0.03 23.24
C LEU A 91 16.60 -0.67 22.20
N VAL A 92 17.14 -1.07 21.06
CA VAL A 92 16.37 -1.85 20.07
C VAL A 92 15.89 -3.16 20.69
N LEU A 93 16.71 -3.85 21.47
CA LEU A 93 16.32 -5.07 22.19
C LEU A 93 15.32 -4.81 23.32
N PHE A 94 15.45 -3.69 24.01
CA PHE A 94 14.52 -3.24 25.04
C PHE A 94 13.10 -3.02 24.49
N LEU A 95 12.97 -2.61 23.24
CA LEU A 95 11.67 -2.42 22.57
C LEU A 95 10.98 -3.75 22.23
N ARG A 96 11.57 -4.92 22.47
CA ARG A 96 10.92 -6.22 22.26
C ARG A 96 9.64 -6.32 23.12
N GLY A 97 8.57 -6.82 22.51
CA GLY A 97 7.26 -6.93 23.15
C GLY A 97 6.45 -5.63 23.18
N THR A 98 6.99 -4.52 22.66
CA THR A 98 6.19 -3.31 22.49
C THR A 98 5.32 -3.41 21.22
N PRO A 99 4.19 -2.68 21.15
CA PRO A 99 3.32 -2.65 19.98
C PRO A 99 4.05 -2.27 18.69
N VAL A 100 5.07 -1.40 18.75
CA VAL A 100 5.87 -1.00 17.59
C VAL A 100 6.73 -2.16 17.09
N TRP A 101 7.35 -2.92 17.99
CA TRP A 101 8.12 -4.12 17.67
C TRP A 101 7.23 -5.20 17.04
N GLU A 102 6.11 -5.52 17.67
CA GLU A 102 5.18 -6.54 17.16
C GLU A 102 4.66 -6.17 15.77
N SER A 103 4.25 -4.91 15.59
CA SER A 103 3.81 -4.38 14.30
C SER A 103 4.90 -4.50 13.23
N ALA A 104 6.16 -4.17 13.57
CA ALA A 104 7.30 -4.30 12.67
C ALA A 104 7.61 -5.76 12.34
N ALA A 105 7.52 -6.67 13.32
CA ALA A 105 7.78 -8.10 13.15
C ALA A 105 6.76 -8.73 12.19
N TYR A 106 5.44 -8.53 12.41
CA TYR A 106 4.41 -9.07 11.52
C TYR A 106 4.55 -8.55 10.09
N ARG A 107 4.78 -7.24 9.90
CA ARG A 107 5.01 -6.65 8.58
C ARG A 107 6.30 -7.16 7.95
N GLY A 108 7.39 -7.21 8.72
CA GLY A 108 8.68 -7.72 8.27
C GLY A 108 8.61 -9.18 7.80
N VAL A 109 7.97 -10.06 8.58
CA VAL A 109 7.74 -11.46 8.20
C VAL A 109 6.88 -11.55 6.93
N GLY A 110 5.80 -10.78 6.84
CA GLY A 110 4.96 -10.77 5.65
C GLY A 110 5.70 -10.33 4.39
N PHE A 111 6.50 -9.27 4.46
CA PHE A 111 7.32 -8.82 3.33
C PHE A 111 8.45 -9.80 2.99
N ALA A 112 9.09 -10.43 3.98
CA ALA A 112 10.09 -11.46 3.76
C ALA A 112 9.49 -12.67 3.04
N LEU A 113 8.31 -13.14 3.47
CA LEU A 113 7.57 -14.21 2.79
C LEU A 113 7.21 -13.83 1.35
N SER A 114 6.77 -12.60 1.12
CA SER A 114 6.50 -12.09 -0.23
C SER A 114 7.78 -12.10 -1.09
N ALA A 115 8.91 -11.64 -0.56
CA ALA A 115 10.19 -11.64 -1.28
C ALA A 115 10.64 -13.06 -1.62
N LEU A 116 10.61 -13.99 -0.66
CA LEU A 116 10.98 -15.39 -0.86
C LEU A 116 10.07 -16.07 -1.88
N LEU A 117 8.77 -15.85 -1.80
CA LEU A 117 7.80 -16.33 -2.79
C LEU A 117 8.16 -15.84 -4.19
N VAL A 118 8.39 -14.54 -4.35
CA VAL A 118 8.72 -13.95 -5.66
C VAL A 118 10.03 -14.49 -6.21
N LEU A 119 11.06 -14.65 -5.39
CA LEU A 119 12.34 -15.26 -5.80
C LEU A 119 12.14 -16.72 -6.26
N ALA A 120 11.32 -17.51 -5.55
CA ALA A 120 10.99 -18.87 -5.98
C ALA A 120 10.22 -18.88 -7.32
N LEU A 121 9.26 -17.96 -7.50
CA LEU A 121 8.53 -17.82 -8.76
C LEU A 121 9.44 -17.37 -9.91
N GLN A 122 10.39 -16.46 -9.69
CA GLN A 122 11.38 -16.05 -10.68
C GLN A 122 12.28 -17.23 -11.08
N LYS A 123 12.74 -18.02 -10.10
CA LYS A 123 13.53 -19.24 -10.38
C LYS A 123 12.74 -20.22 -11.24
N THR A 124 11.47 -20.47 -10.91
CA THR A 124 10.58 -21.34 -11.70
C THR A 124 10.36 -20.80 -13.10
N LEU A 125 10.07 -19.49 -13.25
CA LEU A 125 9.92 -18.84 -14.55
C LEU A 125 11.19 -18.96 -15.39
N ASN A 126 12.37 -18.88 -14.76
CA ASN A 126 13.66 -18.97 -15.44
C ASN A 126 14.02 -20.41 -15.88
N ALA A 127 13.56 -21.41 -15.14
CA ALA A 127 13.79 -22.81 -15.47
C ALA A 127 12.86 -23.34 -16.60
N GLN A 128 11.68 -22.76 -16.75
CA GLN A 128 10.70 -23.21 -17.74
C GLN A 128 10.91 -22.53 -19.10
N ARG A 129 10.88 -23.30 -20.19
CA ARG A 129 10.90 -22.75 -21.57
C ARG A 129 9.50 -22.40 -22.10
N LYS A 130 8.44 -22.97 -21.51
CA LYS A 130 7.03 -22.75 -21.88
C LYS A 130 6.37 -21.74 -20.93
N SER A 131 5.18 -21.28 -21.30
CA SER A 131 4.33 -20.45 -20.42
C SER A 131 4.07 -21.17 -19.10
N PRO A 132 4.03 -20.42 -17.96
CA PRO A 132 3.79 -21.02 -16.65
C PRO A 132 2.45 -21.78 -16.61
N GLU A 133 2.44 -22.91 -15.91
CA GLU A 133 1.23 -23.72 -15.70
C GLU A 133 0.26 -23.04 -14.71
N PRO A 134 -1.03 -23.39 -14.70
CA PRO A 134 -2.02 -22.80 -13.77
C PRO A 134 -1.60 -22.87 -12.30
N VAL A 135 -0.90 -23.93 -11.90
CA VAL A 135 -0.38 -24.13 -10.53
C VAL A 135 0.54 -22.97 -10.09
N PHE A 136 1.35 -22.44 -11.01
CA PHE A 136 2.22 -21.28 -10.75
C PHE A 136 1.42 -20.07 -10.24
N TYR A 137 0.30 -19.76 -10.90
CA TYR A 137 -0.56 -18.63 -10.52
C TYR A 137 -1.32 -18.87 -9.22
N HIS A 138 -1.66 -20.14 -8.91
CA HIS A 138 -2.30 -20.49 -7.64
C HIS A 138 -1.33 -20.34 -6.47
N ILE A 139 -0.09 -20.84 -6.60
CA ILE A 139 0.96 -20.69 -5.60
C ILE A 139 1.26 -19.20 -5.37
N ALA A 140 1.43 -18.43 -6.47
CA ALA A 140 1.65 -16.99 -6.39
C ALA A 140 0.55 -16.28 -5.62
N SER A 141 -0.73 -16.55 -5.94
CA SER A 141 -1.86 -15.90 -5.32
C SER A 141 -2.06 -16.29 -3.86
N PHE A 142 -1.95 -17.58 -3.53
CA PHE A 142 -2.14 -18.05 -2.15
C PHE A 142 -1.00 -17.58 -1.24
N GLY A 143 0.25 -17.73 -1.68
CA GLY A 143 1.42 -17.27 -0.92
C GLY A 143 1.40 -15.76 -0.69
N GLN A 144 1.02 -14.98 -1.72
CA GLN A 144 0.88 -13.53 -1.57
C GLN A 144 -0.30 -13.13 -0.67
N ALA A 145 -1.42 -13.86 -0.70
CA ALA A 145 -2.54 -13.57 0.19
C ALA A 145 -2.14 -13.76 1.67
N LEU A 146 -1.37 -14.81 1.97
CA LEU A 146 -0.83 -15.03 3.31
C LEU A 146 0.15 -13.92 3.73
N ALA A 147 1.09 -13.56 2.86
CA ALA A 147 2.02 -12.46 3.10
C ALA A 147 1.30 -11.12 3.32
N LEU A 148 0.29 -10.81 2.47
CA LEU A 148 -0.54 -9.63 2.57
C LEU A 148 -1.34 -9.60 3.88
N ALA A 149 -1.89 -10.72 4.31
CA ALA A 149 -2.63 -10.83 5.57
C ALA A 149 -1.74 -10.50 6.78
N LEU A 150 -0.50 -11.01 6.81
CA LEU A 150 0.46 -10.69 7.87
C LEU A 150 0.83 -9.20 7.88
N VAL A 151 1.15 -8.63 6.71
CA VAL A 151 1.47 -7.19 6.63
C VAL A 151 0.27 -6.35 7.05
N ALA A 152 -0.92 -6.64 6.56
CA ALA A 152 -2.14 -5.91 6.87
C ALA A 152 -2.53 -6.03 8.36
N TYR A 153 -2.39 -7.22 8.94
CA TYR A 153 -2.59 -7.43 10.38
C TYR A 153 -1.61 -6.60 11.21
N GLY A 154 -0.35 -6.49 10.81
CA GLY A 154 0.65 -5.66 11.48
C GLY A 154 0.23 -4.19 11.65
N PHE A 155 -0.66 -3.65 10.80
CA PHE A 155 -1.19 -2.29 10.97
C PHE A 155 -2.19 -2.18 12.14
N THR A 156 -2.75 -3.28 12.63
CA THR A 156 -3.71 -3.29 13.74
C THR A 156 -3.05 -3.31 15.12
N LEU A 157 -1.73 -3.55 15.18
CA LEU A 157 -1.01 -3.76 16.42
C LEU A 157 -0.43 -2.48 17.03
N SER A 158 -0.47 -1.36 16.32
CA SER A 158 0.06 -0.08 16.78
C SER A 158 -0.82 1.09 16.36
N GLY A 159 -0.72 2.20 17.10
CA GLY A 159 -1.52 3.40 16.89
C GLY A 159 -2.92 3.30 17.50
N HIS A 160 -3.75 4.32 17.30
CA HIS A 160 -5.07 4.44 17.95
C HIS A 160 -6.01 3.27 17.65
N ILE A 161 -5.92 2.67 16.45
CA ILE A 161 -6.77 1.53 16.06
C ILE A 161 -6.49 0.27 16.89
N SER A 162 -5.28 0.11 17.46
CA SER A 162 -4.97 -1.04 18.31
C SER A 162 -5.80 -1.09 19.59
N LEU A 163 -6.34 0.04 20.01
CA LEU A 163 -7.19 0.20 21.19
C LEU A 163 -8.69 0.00 20.91
N LEU A 164 -9.08 -0.08 19.63
CA LEU A 164 -10.47 -0.23 19.22
C LEU A 164 -10.90 -1.70 19.18
N ASP A 165 -12.20 -1.90 19.06
CA ASP A 165 -12.84 -3.21 18.98
C ASP A 165 -12.23 -4.11 17.90
N PRO A 166 -12.23 -5.44 18.10
CA PRO A 166 -11.67 -6.41 17.14
C PRO A 166 -12.25 -6.30 15.73
N TRP A 167 -13.53 -5.93 15.59
CA TRP A 167 -14.18 -5.77 14.29
C TRP A 167 -13.68 -4.54 13.52
N VAL A 168 -13.30 -3.44 14.22
CA VAL A 168 -12.67 -2.26 13.59
C VAL A 168 -11.26 -2.60 13.10
N ARG A 169 -10.51 -3.37 13.90
CA ARG A 169 -9.19 -3.87 13.52
C ARG A 169 -9.27 -4.81 12.31
N ALA A 170 -10.30 -5.67 12.26
CA ALA A 170 -10.57 -6.49 11.08
C ALA A 170 -10.92 -5.64 9.85
N ALA A 171 -11.73 -4.59 10.03
CA ALA A 171 -12.04 -3.64 8.97
C ALA A 171 -10.79 -2.95 8.42
N LEU A 172 -9.83 -2.54 9.28
CA LEU A 172 -8.54 -2.00 8.84
C LEU A 172 -7.74 -3.02 8.03
N THR A 173 -7.66 -4.27 8.49
CA THR A 173 -6.93 -5.33 7.77
C THR A 173 -7.48 -5.52 6.36
N ILE A 174 -8.81 -5.59 6.23
CA ILE A 174 -9.50 -5.73 4.94
C ILE A 174 -9.29 -4.46 4.08
N HIS A 175 -9.37 -3.27 4.68
CA HIS A 175 -9.14 -2.00 4.01
C HIS A 175 -7.74 -1.91 3.40
N VAL A 176 -6.71 -2.24 4.18
CA VAL A 176 -5.31 -2.23 3.73
C VAL A 176 -5.11 -3.24 2.61
N ALA A 177 -5.67 -4.44 2.72
CA ALA A 177 -5.57 -5.46 1.68
C ALA A 177 -6.25 -5.02 0.37
N ALA A 178 -7.48 -4.49 0.44
CA ALA A 178 -8.22 -4.01 -0.73
C ALA A 178 -7.51 -2.82 -1.41
N MET A 179 -7.02 -1.85 -0.61
CA MET A 179 -6.23 -0.72 -1.10
C MET A 179 -4.96 -1.20 -1.83
N SER A 180 -4.23 -2.14 -1.24
CA SER A 180 -2.97 -2.62 -1.79
C SER A 180 -3.15 -3.31 -3.14
N ILE A 181 -4.20 -4.12 -3.29
CA ILE A 181 -4.53 -4.77 -4.56
C ILE A 181 -4.97 -3.74 -5.59
N TRP A 182 -5.90 -2.83 -5.23
CA TRP A 182 -6.44 -1.86 -6.17
C TRP A 182 -5.37 -0.91 -6.70
N LEU A 183 -4.69 -0.19 -5.81
CA LEU A 183 -3.66 0.78 -6.21
C LEU A 183 -2.44 0.10 -6.82
N GLY A 184 -2.07 -1.08 -6.34
CA GLY A 184 -0.91 -1.81 -6.83
C GLY A 184 -1.07 -2.38 -8.24
N MET A 185 -2.29 -2.53 -8.73
CA MET A 185 -2.55 -2.94 -10.12
C MET A 185 -2.46 -1.77 -11.11
N LEU A 186 -2.46 -0.50 -10.68
CA LEU A 186 -2.46 0.65 -11.60
C LEU A 186 -1.22 0.69 -12.48
N LEU A 187 -0.03 0.49 -11.92
CA LEU A 187 1.20 0.48 -12.71
C LEU A 187 1.28 -0.70 -13.68
N PRO A 188 0.97 -1.95 -13.30
CA PRO A 188 0.75 -3.04 -14.24
C PRO A 188 -0.25 -2.74 -15.36
N LEU A 189 -1.39 -2.12 -15.05
CA LEU A 189 -2.37 -1.74 -16.08
C LEU A 189 -1.83 -0.71 -17.07
N ARG A 190 -1.05 0.25 -16.58
CA ARG A 190 -0.34 1.19 -17.45
C ARG A 190 0.62 0.46 -18.41
N TRP A 191 1.33 -0.56 -17.94
CA TRP A 191 2.19 -1.39 -18.81
C TRP A 191 1.37 -2.17 -19.84
N CYS A 192 0.19 -2.69 -19.47
CA CYS A 192 -0.71 -3.34 -20.44
C CYS A 192 -1.03 -2.43 -21.63
N CYS A 193 -1.26 -1.13 -21.37
CA CYS A 193 -1.55 -0.16 -22.43
C CYS A 193 -0.42 0.00 -23.45
N VAL A 194 0.82 -0.29 -23.04
CA VAL A 194 2.01 -0.18 -23.91
C VAL A 194 2.34 -1.52 -24.58
N ASP A 195 2.17 -2.62 -23.85
CA ASP A 195 2.70 -3.93 -24.25
C ASP A 195 1.68 -4.81 -24.99
N MET A 196 0.37 -4.55 -24.82
CA MET A 196 -0.68 -5.43 -25.34
C MET A 196 -1.31 -4.90 -26.63
N GLN A 197 -1.73 -5.85 -27.47
CA GLN A 197 -2.63 -5.55 -28.58
C GLN A 197 -4.02 -5.17 -28.05
N MET A 198 -4.84 -4.54 -28.92
CA MET A 198 -6.11 -3.92 -28.52
C MET A 198 -7.09 -4.89 -27.86
N ASP A 199 -7.36 -6.05 -28.47
CA ASP A 199 -8.34 -7.01 -27.97
C ASP A 199 -7.98 -7.60 -26.59
N PRO A 200 -6.74 -8.08 -26.35
CA PRO A 200 -6.30 -8.48 -25.02
C PRO A 200 -6.35 -7.33 -24.00
N LEU A 201 -6.00 -6.11 -24.40
CA LEU A 201 -6.04 -4.93 -23.54
C LEU A 201 -7.47 -4.64 -23.06
N ILE A 202 -8.45 -4.61 -23.98
CA ILE A 202 -9.85 -4.38 -23.62
C ILE A 202 -10.35 -5.45 -22.63
N LYS A 203 -10.03 -6.72 -22.88
CA LYS A 203 -10.39 -7.82 -21.96
C LYS A 203 -9.78 -7.63 -20.58
N GLN A 204 -8.50 -7.23 -20.52
CA GLN A 204 -7.81 -6.99 -19.26
C GLN A 204 -8.39 -5.81 -18.49
N MET A 205 -8.67 -4.68 -19.17
CA MET A 205 -9.30 -3.52 -18.56
C MET A 205 -10.70 -3.83 -18.03
N THR A 206 -11.47 -4.64 -18.75
CA THR A 206 -12.81 -5.08 -18.32
C THR A 206 -12.75 -5.98 -17.07
N ARG A 207 -11.77 -6.89 -17.00
CA ARG A 207 -11.54 -7.74 -15.81
C ARG A 207 -11.16 -6.89 -14.59
N PHE A 208 -10.20 -5.98 -14.77
CA PHE A 208 -9.80 -5.07 -13.70
C PHE A 208 -10.96 -4.19 -13.23
N SER A 209 -11.75 -3.66 -14.16
CA SER A 209 -12.91 -2.82 -13.82
C SER A 209 -13.92 -3.57 -12.94
N ARG A 210 -14.17 -4.86 -13.19
CA ARG A 210 -15.06 -5.68 -12.35
C ARG A 210 -14.48 -5.92 -10.96
N LEU A 211 -13.21 -6.29 -10.87
CA LEU A 211 -12.51 -6.44 -9.61
C LEU A 211 -12.46 -5.11 -8.84
N GLY A 212 -12.16 -4.02 -9.54
CA GLY A 212 -12.06 -2.68 -8.97
C GLY A 212 -13.35 -2.21 -8.29
N ILE A 213 -14.53 -2.55 -8.84
CA ILE A 213 -15.81 -2.23 -8.18
C ILE A 213 -15.90 -2.89 -6.81
N GLY A 214 -15.59 -4.19 -6.72
CA GLY A 214 -15.62 -4.92 -5.46
C GLY A 214 -14.61 -4.35 -4.44
N LEU A 215 -13.39 -4.06 -4.90
CA LEU A 215 -12.35 -3.47 -4.04
C LEU A 215 -12.74 -2.08 -3.55
N VAL A 216 -13.26 -1.22 -4.42
CA VAL A 216 -13.73 0.13 -4.05
C VAL A 216 -14.92 0.06 -3.10
N ALA A 217 -15.90 -0.81 -3.34
CA ALA A 217 -17.02 -1.01 -2.41
C ALA A 217 -16.54 -1.45 -1.02
N THR A 218 -15.57 -2.38 -0.97
CA THR A 218 -14.92 -2.81 0.27
C THR A 218 -14.19 -1.65 0.96
N LEU A 219 -13.46 -0.83 0.21
CA LEU A 219 -12.75 0.34 0.75
C LEU A 219 -13.69 1.39 1.33
N VAL A 220 -14.82 1.67 0.64
CA VAL A 220 -15.82 2.61 1.12
C VAL A 220 -16.46 2.08 2.40
N PHE A 221 -16.93 0.83 2.40
CA PHE A 221 -17.56 0.22 3.57
C PHE A 221 -16.64 0.20 4.78
N THR A 222 -15.43 -0.34 4.64
CA THR A 222 -14.46 -0.41 5.73
C THR A 222 -13.96 0.97 6.16
N GLY A 223 -13.84 1.91 5.22
CA GLY A 223 -13.46 3.29 5.49
C GLY A 223 -14.51 4.05 6.31
N ILE A 224 -15.80 3.90 5.98
CA ILE A 224 -16.92 4.47 6.77
C ILE A 224 -16.95 3.84 8.16
N THR A 225 -16.82 2.53 8.25
CA THR A 225 -16.75 1.80 9.53
C THR A 225 -15.69 2.38 10.46
N MET A 226 -14.46 2.55 9.95
CA MET A 226 -13.36 3.13 10.73
C MET A 226 -13.58 4.61 11.03
N LEU A 227 -14.14 5.38 10.10
CA LEU A 227 -14.41 6.80 10.31
C LEU A 227 -15.35 7.02 11.50
N LEU A 228 -16.47 6.31 11.52
CA LEU A 228 -17.48 6.39 12.57
C LEU A 228 -16.99 5.87 13.94
N SER A 229 -15.94 5.03 13.94
CA SER A 229 -15.33 4.50 15.16
C SER A 229 -14.20 5.38 15.72
N LEU A 230 -13.66 6.31 14.91
CA LEU A 230 -12.47 7.09 15.27
C LEU A 230 -12.78 8.55 15.61
N ILE A 231 -13.89 9.10 15.13
CA ILE A 231 -14.17 10.53 15.25
C ILE A 231 -15.67 10.81 15.23
N ASP A 232 -16.11 11.71 16.09
CA ASP A 232 -17.46 12.24 16.04
C ASP A 232 -17.65 13.20 14.87
N VAL A 233 -18.88 13.31 14.38
CA VAL A 233 -19.22 14.16 13.23
C VAL A 233 -18.86 15.62 13.45
N VAL A 234 -19.03 16.13 14.67
CA VAL A 234 -18.68 17.52 15.03
C VAL A 234 -17.17 17.72 14.95
N ASP A 235 -16.39 16.78 15.49
CA ASP A 235 -14.93 16.83 15.52
C ASP A 235 -14.30 16.74 14.13
N LEU A 236 -15.02 16.16 13.18
CA LEU A 236 -14.60 16.12 11.78
C LEU A 236 -14.38 17.52 11.20
N PHE A 237 -15.14 18.53 11.64
CA PHE A 237 -15.06 19.91 11.15
C PHE A 237 -14.29 20.84 12.08
N THR A 238 -14.20 20.53 13.37
CA THR A 238 -13.66 21.42 14.40
C THR A 238 -12.20 21.14 14.72
N THR A 239 -11.74 19.88 14.64
CA THR A 239 -10.38 19.49 15.02
C THR A 239 -9.42 19.47 13.83
N ASN A 240 -8.11 19.61 14.12
CA ASN A 240 -7.06 19.46 13.09
C ASN A 240 -7.01 18.04 12.53
N TYR A 241 -7.26 17.02 13.37
CA TYR A 241 -7.38 15.64 12.93
C TYR A 241 -8.54 15.46 11.94
N GLY A 242 -9.71 16.00 12.26
CA GLY A 242 -10.89 15.97 11.39
C GLY A 242 -10.64 16.65 10.04
N ARG A 243 -10.00 17.83 10.04
CA ARG A 243 -9.65 18.53 8.79
C ARG A 243 -8.72 17.73 7.88
N LEU A 244 -7.72 17.04 8.45
CA LEU A 244 -6.87 16.13 7.66
C LEU A 244 -7.64 14.88 7.19
N MET A 245 -8.59 14.38 7.99
CA MET A 245 -9.48 13.31 7.56
C MET A 245 -10.36 13.74 6.38
N LEU A 246 -10.91 14.97 6.40
CA LEU A 246 -11.63 15.55 5.26
C LEU A 246 -10.73 15.66 4.03
N LEU A 247 -9.50 16.13 4.18
CA LEU A 247 -8.53 16.18 3.07
C LEU A 247 -8.28 14.80 2.48
N LYS A 248 -8.14 13.77 3.33
CA LYS A 248 -8.02 12.37 2.89
C LYS A 248 -9.24 11.90 2.11
N LEU A 249 -10.46 12.23 2.56
CA LEU A 249 -11.71 11.90 1.85
C LEU A 249 -11.80 12.61 0.50
N VAL A 250 -11.43 13.88 0.41
CA VAL A 250 -11.37 14.63 -0.85
C VAL A 250 -10.35 14.02 -1.81
N ALA A 251 -9.15 13.70 -1.33
CA ALA A 251 -8.13 13.04 -2.16
C ALA A 251 -8.58 11.65 -2.65
N PHE A 252 -9.23 10.87 -1.78
CA PHE A 252 -9.80 9.58 -2.16
C PHE A 252 -10.90 9.72 -3.23
N THR A 253 -11.81 10.70 -3.07
CA THR A 253 -12.86 10.99 -4.06
C THR A 253 -12.25 11.40 -5.41
N ALA A 254 -11.18 12.18 -5.42
CA ALA A 254 -10.48 12.54 -6.66
C ALA A 254 -9.91 11.29 -7.38
N VAL A 255 -9.28 10.36 -6.63
CA VAL A 255 -8.79 9.09 -7.21
C VAL A 255 -9.94 8.25 -7.76
N LEU A 256 -11.08 8.18 -7.05
CA LEU A 256 -12.29 7.50 -7.53
C LEU A 256 -12.84 8.11 -8.82
N LEU A 257 -12.81 9.44 -8.96
CA LEU A 257 -13.24 10.11 -10.18
C LEU A 257 -12.34 9.73 -11.38
N PHE A 258 -11.02 9.63 -11.20
CA PHE A 258 -10.14 9.15 -12.26
C PHE A 258 -10.42 7.68 -12.62
N ALA A 259 -10.65 6.81 -11.63
CA ALA A 259 -11.03 5.42 -11.85
C ALA A 259 -12.39 5.31 -12.60
N ALA A 260 -13.36 6.14 -12.23
CA ALA A 260 -14.65 6.23 -12.88
C ALA A 260 -14.53 6.68 -14.35
N LEU A 261 -13.69 7.71 -14.62
CA LEU A 261 -13.41 8.17 -15.97
C LEU A 261 -12.73 7.07 -16.80
N ASN A 262 -11.80 6.31 -16.21
CA ASN A 262 -11.19 5.17 -16.89
C ASN A 262 -12.27 4.17 -17.32
N LYS A 263 -13.14 3.77 -16.39
CA LYS A 263 -14.17 2.77 -16.64
C LYS A 263 -15.22 3.19 -17.66
N TRP A 264 -15.78 4.40 -17.52
CA TRP A 264 -16.97 4.79 -18.29
C TRP A 264 -16.66 5.61 -19.53
N ARG A 265 -15.45 6.19 -19.65
CA ARG A 265 -15.09 7.05 -20.77
C ARG A 265 -13.91 6.51 -21.57
N TYR A 266 -12.78 6.20 -20.92
CA TYR A 266 -11.55 5.90 -21.65
C TYR A 266 -11.44 4.44 -22.10
N VAL A 267 -11.88 3.47 -21.29
CA VAL A 267 -11.88 2.05 -21.69
C VAL A 267 -12.84 1.79 -22.85
N PRO A 268 -14.10 2.29 -22.86
CA PRO A 268 -14.97 2.17 -24.04
C PRO A 268 -14.43 2.87 -25.29
N ALA A 269 -13.65 3.92 -25.12
CA ALA A 269 -13.06 4.70 -26.23
C ALA A 269 -11.70 4.17 -26.72
N LEU A 270 -11.22 3.02 -26.22
CA LEU A 270 -9.91 2.47 -26.58
C LEU A 270 -9.76 2.23 -28.09
N SER A 271 -10.81 1.79 -28.77
CA SER A 271 -10.82 1.53 -30.23
C SER A 271 -10.76 2.80 -31.08
N LEU A 272 -10.97 3.99 -30.49
CA LEU A 272 -10.93 5.25 -31.19
C LEU A 272 -9.50 5.78 -31.34
N PRO A 273 -9.20 6.58 -32.39
CA PRO A 273 -7.89 7.19 -32.56
C PRO A 273 -7.43 7.96 -31.30
N GLY A 274 -6.25 7.66 -30.79
CA GLY A 274 -5.71 8.28 -29.57
C GLY A 274 -6.35 7.83 -28.27
N GLY A 275 -7.27 6.86 -28.26
CA GLY A 275 -7.96 6.34 -27.07
C GLY A 275 -6.99 5.77 -26.05
N ASN A 276 -6.01 5.00 -26.48
CA ASN A 276 -4.99 4.42 -25.61
C ASN A 276 -4.15 5.49 -24.90
N GLN A 277 -3.72 6.55 -25.61
CA GLN A 277 -2.94 7.64 -25.01
C GLN A 277 -3.73 8.41 -23.93
N LYS A 278 -5.04 8.59 -24.15
CA LYS A 278 -5.94 9.23 -23.17
C LYS A 278 -6.09 8.35 -21.93
N LEU A 279 -6.22 7.04 -22.10
CA LEU A 279 -6.30 6.09 -20.99
C LEU A 279 -5.00 6.10 -20.17
N VAL A 280 -3.84 5.98 -20.81
CA VAL A 280 -2.52 6.04 -20.15
C VAL A 280 -2.39 7.32 -19.32
N ARG A 281 -2.68 8.47 -19.91
CA ARG A 281 -2.59 9.77 -19.22
C ARG A 281 -3.52 9.84 -18.00
N ASN A 282 -4.69 9.23 -18.06
CA ASN A 282 -5.62 9.22 -16.94
C ASN A 282 -5.19 8.22 -15.85
N ILE A 283 -4.62 7.06 -16.21
CA ILE A 283 -3.99 6.14 -15.25
C ILE A 283 -2.82 6.83 -14.54
N ASP A 284 -1.99 7.62 -15.26
CA ASP A 284 -0.89 8.38 -14.65
C ASP A 284 -1.42 9.41 -13.61
N ARG A 285 -2.56 10.07 -13.89
CA ARG A 285 -3.22 10.96 -12.92
C ARG A 285 -3.76 10.21 -11.71
N GLU A 286 -4.32 9.01 -11.93
CA GLU A 286 -4.80 8.13 -10.85
C GLU A 286 -3.64 7.69 -9.95
N ILE A 287 -2.51 7.28 -10.53
CA ILE A 287 -1.27 6.93 -9.79
C ILE A 287 -0.76 8.12 -8.97
N PHE A 288 -0.70 9.32 -9.58
CA PHE A 288 -0.27 10.52 -8.88
C PHE A 288 -1.22 10.90 -7.73
N GLY A 289 -2.53 10.84 -7.96
CA GLY A 289 -3.54 11.07 -6.93
C GLY A 289 -3.45 10.04 -5.79
N ALA A 290 -3.21 8.78 -6.12
CA ALA A 290 -2.99 7.71 -5.13
C ALA A 290 -1.73 7.98 -4.29
N ALA A 291 -0.63 8.41 -4.90
CA ALA A 291 0.60 8.76 -4.17
C ALA A 291 0.36 9.93 -3.20
N ALA A 292 -0.35 10.97 -3.64
CA ALA A 292 -0.74 12.10 -2.77
C ALA A 292 -1.62 11.63 -1.60
N LEU A 293 -2.61 10.76 -1.86
CA LEU A 293 -3.47 10.18 -0.84
C LEU A 293 -2.68 9.38 0.21
N LEU A 294 -1.67 8.62 -0.20
CA LEU A 294 -0.81 7.86 0.71
C LEU A 294 0.04 8.77 1.60
N ILE A 295 0.55 9.87 1.05
CA ILE A 295 1.28 10.88 1.84
C ILE A 295 0.37 11.50 2.88
N VAL A 296 -0.84 11.94 2.48
CA VAL A 296 -1.84 12.47 3.42
C VAL A 296 -2.18 11.46 4.52
N ALA A 297 -2.35 10.17 4.16
CA ALA A 297 -2.61 9.11 5.13
C ALA A 297 -1.42 8.90 6.10
N ALA A 298 -0.18 8.96 5.60
CA ALA A 298 1.03 8.85 6.43
C ALA A 298 1.16 10.03 7.41
N VAL A 299 0.90 11.26 6.94
CA VAL A 299 0.90 12.47 7.79
C VAL A 299 -0.19 12.40 8.85
N LEU A 300 -1.43 12.09 8.46
CA LEU A 300 -2.57 11.96 9.37
C LEU A 300 -2.28 10.99 10.53
N THR A 301 -1.73 9.83 10.21
CA THR A 301 -1.45 8.78 11.20
C THR A 301 -0.17 8.99 12.00
N THR A 302 0.61 10.05 11.72
CA THR A 302 1.87 10.35 12.41
C THR A 302 1.79 11.63 13.22
N ALA A 303 1.32 12.72 12.62
CA ALA A 303 1.38 14.06 13.20
C ALA A 303 0.20 14.37 14.11
N LEU A 304 -0.93 13.69 13.92
CA LEU A 304 -2.18 13.96 14.66
C LEU A 304 -2.82 12.63 15.10
N GLY A 305 -3.32 12.60 16.34
CA GLY A 305 -4.22 11.55 16.83
C GLY A 305 -5.65 12.09 16.96
N PRO A 306 -6.68 11.21 17.04
CA PRO A 306 -8.01 11.61 17.47
C PRO A 306 -7.88 12.24 18.88
N SER A 307 -8.64 13.31 19.12
CA SER A 307 -8.74 13.89 20.47
C SER A 307 -9.22 12.81 21.43
N SER A 308 -8.44 12.54 22.47
CA SER A 308 -8.90 11.71 23.59
C SER A 308 -10.03 12.47 24.31
N HIS A 309 -11.23 11.95 24.21
CA HIS A 309 -12.34 12.34 25.11
C HIS A 309 -12.23 11.58 26.42
#